data_49d3e1adb1088f5dfadf4108dc8d589a
#
_entry.id   49d3e1adb1088f5dfadf4108dc8d589a
#
_cell.length_a   1.000
_cell.length_b   1.000
_cell.length_c   1.000
_cell.angle_alpha   90.00
_cell.angle_beta   90.00
_cell.angle_gamma   90.00
#
_symmetry.space_group_name_H-M   'P 1'
#
loop_
_entity.id
_entity.type
_entity.pdbx_description
1 polymer ?
#
loop_
_entity_poly.entity_id
_entity_poly.type
_entity_poly.pdbx_seq_one_letter_code
_entity_poly.pdbx_strand_id
1 'polypeptide(L)'
;MTRARDVASQGGLVLISSNTIGSAVSSVVVNNAFSATYDAYKIVIAGGVGSQNLILTLALTGGTSSYSSNLMYTTYASTTFTAIVGSAASSFAVAGGGSANILQMNCDVINPFLAKYTLFNAPYVGDEAAGNANAVHKSATSFTGFTIGTSTGTLTGGTIKVYGYK
;
A
#
# COMPACT_ATOMS: atom_id res chain seq x y z
N MET A 1 17.84 -36.73 -6.02
CA MET A 1 18.05 -35.44 -5.29
C MET A 1 17.53 -34.24 -6.08
N THR A 2 16.25 -34.22 -6.42
CA THR A 2 15.65 -33.19 -7.29
C THR A 2 14.50 -32.40 -6.62
N ARG A 3 14.08 -32.76 -5.41
CA ARG A 3 12.88 -32.20 -4.79
C ARG A 3 13.02 -30.82 -4.16
N ALA A 4 14.22 -30.37 -3.81
CA ALA A 4 14.42 -29.07 -3.17
C ALA A 4 14.42 -27.90 -4.19
N ARG A 5 14.72 -28.14 -5.46
CA ARG A 5 14.69 -27.14 -6.52
C ARG A 5 13.28 -26.89 -7.05
N ASP A 6 12.44 -27.91 -7.08
CA ASP A 6 11.07 -27.80 -7.59
C ASP A 6 10.15 -27.05 -6.64
N VAL A 7 10.40 -27.10 -5.33
CA VAL A 7 9.63 -26.32 -4.33
C VAL A 7 9.97 -24.83 -4.39
N ALA A 8 11.18 -24.45 -4.76
CA ALA A 8 11.59 -23.06 -4.93
C ALA A 8 11.02 -22.41 -6.20
N SER A 9 10.50 -23.20 -7.14
CA SER A 9 9.86 -22.71 -8.38
C SER A 9 8.34 -22.65 -8.29
N GLN A 10 7.74 -23.17 -7.24
CA GLN A 10 6.29 -23.09 -7.01
C GLN A 10 5.97 -21.75 -6.37
N GLY A 11 5.06 -21.02 -6.98
CA GLY A 11 4.61 -19.66 -6.72
C GLY A 11 4.71 -19.19 -5.27
N GLY A 12 5.23 -18.03 -5.05
CA GLY A 12 5.40 -17.44 -3.73
C GLY A 12 5.71 -15.95 -3.81
N LEU A 13 5.88 -15.36 -2.65
CA LEU A 13 6.32 -13.97 -2.52
C LEU A 13 7.85 -13.90 -2.50
N VAL A 14 8.41 -13.10 -3.40
CA VAL A 14 9.85 -12.82 -3.44
C VAL A 14 10.09 -11.43 -2.87
N LEU A 15 10.87 -11.30 -1.79
CA LEU A 15 11.23 -10.00 -1.23
C LEU A 15 12.09 -9.22 -2.24
N ILE A 16 11.63 -8.03 -2.62
CA ILE A 16 12.31 -7.12 -3.54
C ILE A 16 13.05 -6.04 -2.77
N SER A 17 12.39 -5.40 -1.80
CA SER A 17 13.00 -4.35 -0.99
C SER A 17 12.45 -4.31 0.43
N SER A 18 13.28 -3.76 1.34
CA SER A 18 12.91 -3.49 2.72
C SER A 18 13.46 -2.12 3.10
N ASN A 19 12.59 -1.18 3.44
CA ASN A 19 12.93 0.21 3.74
C ASN A 19 12.48 0.55 5.16
N THR A 20 13.36 1.10 5.97
CA THR A 20 13.01 1.57 7.32
C THR A 20 12.31 2.92 7.24
N ILE A 21 11.21 3.06 7.97
CA ILE A 21 10.55 4.35 8.18
C ILE A 21 11.37 5.13 9.21
N GLY A 22 11.67 6.38 8.93
CA GLY A 22 12.40 7.27 9.80
C GLY A 22 11.66 7.65 11.09
N SER A 23 12.07 8.73 11.72
CA SER A 23 11.39 9.30 12.89
C SER A 23 10.68 10.59 12.50
N ALA A 24 9.41 10.69 12.86
CA ALA A 24 8.54 11.85 12.59
C ALA A 24 8.54 12.32 11.13
N VAL A 25 8.48 11.37 10.18
CA VAL A 25 8.42 11.66 8.76
C VAL A 25 6.97 11.73 8.26
N SER A 26 6.65 12.68 7.36
CA SER A 26 5.32 12.77 6.74
C SER A 26 5.17 11.88 5.51
N SER A 27 6.27 11.41 4.94
CA SER A 27 6.27 10.49 3.80
C SER A 27 7.55 9.68 3.70
N VAL A 28 7.46 8.55 2.97
CA VAL A 28 8.61 7.68 2.65
C VAL A 28 8.54 7.31 1.17
N VAL A 29 9.62 7.59 0.44
CA VAL A 29 9.76 7.22 -0.97
C VAL A 29 10.40 5.85 -1.08
N VAL A 30 9.82 4.96 -1.88
CA VAL A 30 10.37 3.64 -2.21
C VAL A 30 10.64 3.59 -3.71
N ASN A 31 11.90 3.72 -4.07
CA ASN A 31 12.36 3.66 -5.46
C ASN A 31 12.62 2.23 -5.91
N ASN A 32 12.55 1.98 -7.23
CA ASN A 32 12.87 0.70 -7.86
C ASN A 32 12.11 -0.50 -7.26
N ALA A 33 10.87 -0.26 -6.82
CA ALA A 33 9.99 -1.26 -6.25
C ALA A 33 9.34 -2.14 -7.32
N PHE A 34 9.12 -1.61 -8.51
CA PHE A 34 8.40 -2.26 -9.60
C PHE A 34 9.30 -2.40 -10.83
N SER A 35 9.21 -3.53 -11.52
CA SER A 35 9.98 -3.87 -12.71
C SER A 35 9.20 -4.81 -13.63
N ALA A 36 9.74 -5.12 -14.79
CA ALA A 36 9.15 -6.07 -15.74
C ALA A 36 9.17 -7.54 -15.25
N THR A 37 9.77 -7.82 -14.08
CA THR A 37 9.88 -9.18 -13.56
C THR A 37 8.57 -9.73 -13.01
N TYR A 38 7.71 -8.84 -12.48
CA TYR A 38 6.45 -9.22 -11.83
C TYR A 38 5.31 -8.32 -12.30
N ASP A 39 4.15 -8.89 -12.49
CA ASP A 39 2.93 -8.15 -12.84
C ASP A 39 2.15 -7.69 -11.59
N ALA A 40 2.38 -8.33 -10.45
CA ALA A 40 1.70 -8.03 -9.20
C ALA A 40 2.70 -7.98 -8.03
N TYR A 41 2.39 -7.12 -7.07
CA TYR A 41 3.24 -6.85 -5.91
C TYR A 41 2.41 -6.79 -4.65
N LYS A 42 2.99 -7.29 -3.55
CA LYS A 42 2.48 -7.11 -2.21
C LYS A 42 3.35 -6.11 -1.46
N ILE A 43 2.72 -5.12 -0.81
CA ILE A 43 3.41 -4.15 0.03
C ILE A 43 2.89 -4.31 1.45
N VAL A 44 3.81 -4.46 2.40
CA VAL A 44 3.50 -4.62 3.82
C VAL A 44 4.23 -3.57 4.63
N ILE A 45 3.50 -2.86 5.48
CA ILE A 45 4.08 -1.99 6.52
C ILE A 45 3.73 -2.59 7.88
N ALA A 46 4.73 -2.72 8.73
CA ALA A 46 4.57 -3.21 10.09
C ALA A 46 5.63 -2.65 11.03
N GLY A 47 5.32 -2.65 12.35
CA GLY A 47 6.25 -2.35 13.42
C GLY A 47 6.60 -0.87 13.55
N GLY A 48 5.66 0.03 13.37
CA GLY A 48 5.83 1.46 13.61
C GLY A 48 4.59 2.05 14.25
N VAL A 49 4.57 3.36 14.41
CA VAL A 49 3.45 4.12 14.98
C VAL A 49 3.19 5.40 14.18
N GLY A 50 1.97 5.88 14.24
CA GLY A 50 1.59 7.23 13.84
C GLY A 50 1.61 8.19 15.04
N SER A 51 1.85 9.46 14.81
CA SER A 51 1.79 10.48 15.88
C SER A 51 0.35 10.71 16.39
N GLN A 52 -0.63 10.27 15.66
CA GLN A 52 -2.07 10.36 15.94
C GLN A 52 -2.83 9.38 15.04
N ASN A 53 -4.16 9.30 15.15
CA ASN A 53 -4.99 8.58 14.18
C ASN A 53 -4.81 9.20 12.80
N LEU A 54 -4.37 8.41 11.84
CA LEU A 54 -4.05 8.84 10.49
C LEU A 54 -4.38 7.76 9.46
N ILE A 55 -4.56 8.22 8.23
CA ILE A 55 -4.72 7.37 7.06
C ILE A 55 -3.42 7.41 6.27
N LEU A 56 -2.94 6.25 5.84
CA LEU A 56 -1.85 6.14 4.88
C LEU A 56 -2.39 6.31 3.46
N THR A 57 -1.66 7.06 2.66
CA THR A 57 -1.89 7.21 1.22
C THR A 57 -0.77 6.57 0.43
N LEU A 58 -1.03 6.15 -0.82
CA LEU A 58 0.00 5.66 -1.72
C LEU A 58 -0.09 6.41 -3.06
N ALA A 59 1.01 7.05 -3.44
CA ALA A 59 1.18 7.68 -4.75
C ALA A 59 2.24 6.94 -5.56
N LEU A 60 1.93 6.55 -6.80
CA LEU A 60 2.89 5.95 -7.73
C LEU A 60 3.89 7.02 -8.20
N THR A 61 5.17 6.68 -8.31
CA THR A 61 6.23 7.64 -8.66
C THR A 61 5.97 8.28 -10.03
N GLY A 62 5.78 9.61 -10.04
CA GLY A 62 5.41 10.37 -11.25
C GLY A 62 3.92 10.41 -11.55
N GLY A 63 3.08 9.65 -10.83
CA GLY A 63 1.62 9.75 -10.94
C GLY A 63 1.11 10.92 -10.09
N THR A 64 0.52 11.94 -10.72
CA THR A 64 0.05 13.17 -10.05
C THR A 64 -1.46 13.35 -10.07
N SER A 65 -2.18 12.48 -10.77
CA SER A 65 -3.63 12.54 -10.97
C SER A 65 -4.18 11.18 -11.37
N SER A 66 -5.48 11.12 -11.68
CA SER A 66 -6.15 9.93 -12.22
C SER A 66 -6.32 8.77 -11.23
N TYR A 67 -6.15 9.00 -9.94
CA TYR A 67 -6.48 8.03 -8.91
C TYR A 67 -7.97 8.06 -8.60
N SER A 68 -8.58 6.89 -8.52
CA SER A 68 -9.94 6.71 -7.99
C SER A 68 -9.92 5.60 -6.96
N SER A 69 -10.46 5.86 -5.77
CA SER A 69 -10.43 4.91 -4.66
C SER A 69 -11.69 4.98 -3.83
N ASN A 70 -12.02 3.90 -3.17
CA ASN A 70 -12.99 3.87 -2.10
C ASN A 70 -12.48 3.00 -0.95
N LEU A 71 -12.81 3.38 0.27
CA LEU A 71 -12.78 2.53 1.45
C LEU A 71 -14.23 2.34 1.91
N MET A 72 -14.66 1.11 2.06
CA MET A 72 -15.89 0.77 2.80
C MET A 72 -15.47 0.20 4.16
N TYR A 73 -15.97 0.79 5.25
CA TYR A 73 -15.60 0.40 6.60
C TYR A 73 -16.75 0.54 7.59
N THR A 74 -16.61 -0.13 8.73
CA THR A 74 -17.41 0.12 9.93
C THR A 74 -16.50 0.42 11.10
N THR A 75 -16.97 1.20 12.08
CA THR A 75 -16.32 1.23 13.40
C THR A 75 -16.69 -0.04 14.15
N TYR A 76 -15.81 -0.48 15.06
CA TYR A 76 -16.10 -1.69 15.87
C TYR A 76 -17.32 -1.56 16.78
N ALA A 77 -17.79 -0.33 17.02
CA ALA A 77 -18.97 -0.02 17.83
C ALA A 77 -20.23 0.22 16.99
N SER A 78 -20.22 0.07 15.66
CA SER A 78 -21.33 0.40 14.76
C SER A 78 -21.62 -0.72 13.77
N THR A 79 -22.89 -0.87 13.43
CA THR A 79 -23.34 -1.73 12.32
C THR A 79 -23.56 -0.93 11.01
N THR A 80 -23.32 0.39 11.04
CA THR A 80 -23.51 1.25 9.87
C THR A 80 -22.23 1.30 9.04
N PHE A 81 -22.33 0.97 7.76
CA PHE A 81 -21.26 1.12 6.80
C PHE A 81 -21.02 2.59 6.45
N THR A 82 -19.78 2.97 6.40
CA THR A 82 -19.32 4.31 5.97
C THR A 82 -18.36 4.16 4.79
N ALA A 83 -18.33 5.14 3.89
CA ALA A 83 -17.41 5.14 2.76
C ALA A 83 -16.53 6.40 2.77
N ILE A 84 -15.25 6.23 2.46
CA ILE A 84 -14.34 7.30 2.05
C ILE A 84 -14.06 7.11 0.55
N VAL A 85 -14.27 8.15 -0.23
CA VAL A 85 -14.08 8.10 -1.68
C VAL A 85 -13.08 9.16 -2.14
N GLY A 86 -12.29 8.83 -3.16
CA GLY A 86 -11.42 9.74 -3.87
C GLY A 86 -11.61 9.57 -5.37
N SER A 87 -11.76 10.68 -6.10
CA SER A 87 -11.88 10.66 -7.55
C SER A 87 -10.98 11.73 -8.14
N ALA A 88 -10.27 11.40 -9.20
CA ALA A 88 -9.26 12.26 -9.84
C ALA A 88 -8.21 12.81 -8.84
N ALA A 89 -7.93 12.04 -7.81
CA ALA A 89 -6.99 12.39 -6.75
C ALA A 89 -5.52 12.29 -7.21
N SER A 90 -4.60 12.73 -6.37
CA SER A 90 -3.15 12.64 -6.58
C SER A 90 -2.50 11.38 -5.98
N SER A 91 -3.29 10.56 -5.28
CA SER A 91 -2.87 9.30 -4.65
C SER A 91 -4.06 8.37 -4.44
N PHE A 92 -3.83 7.10 -4.16
CA PHE A 92 -4.82 6.24 -3.51
C PHE A 92 -5.07 6.81 -2.11
N ALA A 93 -6.30 7.25 -1.85
CA ALA A 93 -6.66 8.04 -0.67
C ALA A 93 -6.58 7.25 0.64
N VAL A 94 -6.73 5.92 0.56
CA VAL A 94 -6.61 5.02 1.70
C VAL A 94 -5.80 3.80 1.30
N ALA A 95 -4.61 3.66 1.86
CA ALA A 95 -3.73 2.51 1.63
C ALA A 95 -3.47 1.70 2.92
N GLY A 96 -3.75 2.28 4.06
CA GLY A 96 -3.57 1.69 5.38
C GLY A 96 -3.91 2.70 6.47
N GLY A 97 -3.59 2.38 7.70
CA GLY A 97 -3.86 3.22 8.85
C GLY A 97 -2.74 3.20 9.89
N GLY A 98 -2.76 4.20 10.75
CA GLY A 98 -1.84 4.30 11.87
C GLY A 98 -2.43 5.10 13.03
N SER A 99 -1.89 4.85 14.21
CA SER A 99 -2.15 5.58 15.45
C SER A 99 -0.91 5.53 16.34
N ALA A 100 -1.02 6.04 17.56
CA ALA A 100 0.04 5.92 18.55
C ALA A 100 0.41 4.46 18.92
N ASN A 101 -0.44 3.50 18.59
CA ASN A 101 -0.29 2.08 18.95
C ASN A 101 0.03 1.19 17.75
N ILE A 102 -0.35 1.59 16.55
CA ILE A 102 -0.18 0.78 15.34
C ILE A 102 0.26 1.63 14.15
N LEU A 103 0.95 0.98 13.22
CA LEU A 103 1.12 1.42 11.84
C LEU A 103 1.04 0.19 10.97
N GLN A 104 0.06 0.16 10.05
CA GLN A 104 -0.15 -1.00 9.21
C GLN A 104 -0.58 -0.63 7.80
N MET A 105 -0.06 -1.37 6.84
CA MET A 105 -0.55 -1.46 5.47
C MET A 105 -0.28 -2.88 4.98
N ASN A 106 -1.24 -3.46 4.28
CA ASN A 106 -1.09 -4.76 3.63
C ASN A 106 -1.89 -4.68 2.33
N CYS A 107 -1.24 -4.39 1.23
CA CYS A 107 -1.93 -4.17 -0.04
C CYS A 107 -1.33 -4.98 -1.18
N ASP A 108 -2.17 -5.24 -2.16
CA ASP A 108 -1.78 -5.76 -3.46
C ASP A 108 -1.85 -4.65 -4.50
N VAL A 109 -0.80 -4.53 -5.30
CA VAL A 109 -0.69 -3.59 -6.42
C VAL A 109 -0.48 -4.39 -7.68
N ILE A 110 -1.39 -4.27 -8.65
CA ILE A 110 -1.42 -5.08 -9.87
C ILE A 110 -1.14 -4.18 -11.06
N ASN A 111 -0.29 -4.63 -11.96
CA ASN A 111 0.17 -3.94 -13.19
C ASN A 111 0.91 -2.61 -12.97
N PRO A 112 1.65 -2.35 -11.87
CA PRO A 112 2.24 -1.03 -11.67
C PRO A 112 3.33 -0.70 -12.72
N PHE A 113 4.06 -1.69 -13.21
CA PHE A 113 5.12 -1.48 -14.22
C PHE A 113 4.61 -1.62 -15.66
N LEU A 114 3.42 -2.14 -15.87
CA LEU A 114 2.86 -2.28 -17.21
C LEU A 114 2.25 -0.95 -17.68
N ALA A 115 2.27 -0.71 -18.99
CA ALA A 115 1.53 0.40 -19.62
C ALA A 115 0.02 0.11 -19.65
N LYS A 116 -0.57 -0.09 -18.47
CA LYS A 116 -1.99 -0.41 -18.22
C LYS A 116 -2.45 0.32 -16.97
N TYR A 117 -3.74 0.25 -16.66
CA TYR A 117 -4.25 0.74 -15.38
C TYR A 117 -3.67 -0.07 -14.23
N THR A 118 -3.20 0.63 -13.22
CA THR A 118 -2.76 0.01 -11.97
C THR A 118 -3.94 -0.19 -11.05
N LEU A 119 -4.12 -1.42 -10.54
CA LEU A 119 -5.16 -1.75 -9.57
C LEU A 119 -4.55 -1.86 -8.17
N PHE A 120 -5.35 -1.52 -7.18
CA PHE A 120 -4.96 -1.54 -5.78
C PHE A 120 -6.07 -2.13 -4.93
N ASN A 121 -5.70 -3.01 -3.99
CA ASN A 121 -6.59 -3.57 -2.99
C ASN A 121 -5.86 -3.66 -1.64
N ALA A 122 -6.52 -3.22 -0.56
CA ALA A 122 -5.97 -3.28 0.78
C ALA A 122 -7.06 -3.52 1.83
N PRO A 123 -6.92 -4.52 2.70
CA PRO A 123 -7.67 -4.55 3.95
C PRO A 123 -7.23 -3.37 4.82
N TYR A 124 -8.19 -2.71 5.42
CA TYR A 124 -7.98 -1.61 6.36
C TYR A 124 -8.30 -2.09 7.78
N VAL A 125 -7.36 -1.93 8.68
CA VAL A 125 -7.54 -2.19 10.11
C VAL A 125 -6.91 -1.03 10.88
N GLY A 126 -7.69 -0.33 11.64
CA GLY A 126 -7.27 0.76 12.53
C GLY A 126 -7.68 0.48 13.98
N ASP A 127 -7.37 1.38 14.89
CA ASP A 127 -7.76 1.25 16.31
C ASP A 127 -9.27 1.20 16.50
N GLU A 128 -10.03 1.91 15.67
CA GLU A 128 -11.47 2.11 15.88
C GLU A 128 -12.33 1.51 14.75
N ALA A 129 -11.74 1.10 13.64
CA ALA A 129 -12.48 0.69 12.44
C ALA A 129 -11.75 -0.35 11.61
N ALA A 130 -12.53 -1.14 10.87
CA ALA A 130 -12.02 -2.07 9.87
C ALA A 130 -12.83 -2.00 8.57
N GLY A 131 -12.19 -2.33 7.44
CA GLY A 131 -12.83 -2.26 6.13
C GLY A 131 -11.95 -2.79 5.01
N ASN A 132 -12.32 -2.43 3.79
CA ASN A 132 -11.55 -2.78 2.59
C ASN A 132 -11.47 -1.57 1.65
N ALA A 133 -10.25 -1.25 1.22
CA ALA A 133 -9.97 -0.21 0.25
C ALA A 133 -9.70 -0.83 -1.12
N ASN A 134 -10.38 -0.31 -2.14
CA ASN A 134 -10.19 -0.68 -3.54
C ASN A 134 -9.92 0.57 -4.36
N ALA A 135 -8.99 0.49 -5.31
CA ALA A 135 -8.62 1.66 -6.07
C ALA A 135 -8.06 1.31 -7.45
N VAL A 136 -8.05 2.31 -8.33
CA VAL A 136 -7.49 2.23 -9.66
C VAL A 136 -6.79 3.55 -10.01
N HIS A 137 -5.60 3.44 -10.61
CA HIS A 137 -4.96 4.55 -11.31
C HIS A 137 -5.26 4.42 -12.80
N LYS A 138 -5.98 5.42 -13.36
CA LYS A 138 -6.55 5.37 -14.71
C LYS A 138 -5.62 5.98 -15.78
N SER A 139 -4.32 5.78 -15.65
CA SER A 139 -3.35 6.12 -16.70
C SER A 139 -2.58 4.87 -17.09
N ALA A 140 -2.44 4.63 -18.38
CA ALA A 140 -1.69 3.51 -18.95
C ALA A 140 -0.18 3.85 -18.98
N THR A 141 0.41 4.05 -17.80
CA THR A 141 1.81 4.45 -17.61
C THR A 141 2.51 3.42 -16.72
N SER A 142 3.77 3.13 -17.04
CA SER A 142 4.63 2.29 -16.21
C SER A 142 5.23 3.09 -15.05
N PHE A 143 5.17 2.53 -13.85
CA PHE A 143 5.73 3.12 -12.64
C PHE A 143 6.84 2.22 -12.08
N THR A 144 7.91 2.81 -11.54
CA THR A 144 9.04 2.08 -10.97
C THR A 144 9.06 2.08 -9.45
N GLY A 145 8.20 2.87 -8.80
CA GLY A 145 8.17 3.00 -7.35
C GLY A 145 6.93 3.74 -6.87
N PHE A 146 6.93 4.09 -5.59
CA PHE A 146 5.81 4.76 -4.95
C PHE A 146 6.27 5.59 -3.75
N THR A 147 5.38 6.44 -3.26
CA THR A 147 5.52 7.19 -2.01
C THR A 147 4.38 6.81 -1.08
N ILE A 148 4.69 6.41 0.15
CA ILE A 148 3.72 6.34 1.23
C ILE A 148 3.69 7.70 1.89
N GLY A 149 2.51 8.28 1.99
CA GLY A 149 2.24 9.53 2.70
C GLY A 149 1.23 9.35 3.82
N THR A 150 1.02 10.40 4.59
CA THR A 150 -0.01 10.46 5.63
C THR A 150 -1.04 11.53 5.30
N SER A 151 -2.29 11.29 5.68
CA SER A 151 -3.34 12.33 5.60
C SER A 151 -3.10 13.45 6.61
N THR A 152 -2.55 13.13 7.78
CA THR A 152 -2.24 14.03 8.89
C THR A 152 -1.10 13.43 9.71
N GLY A 153 -0.42 14.24 10.53
CA GLY A 153 0.60 13.76 11.46
C GLY A 153 1.85 13.21 10.78
N THR A 154 2.56 12.35 11.48
CA THR A 154 3.84 11.77 11.05
C THR A 154 3.93 10.28 11.40
N LEU A 155 4.87 9.59 10.75
CA LEU A 155 5.20 8.18 10.95
C LEU A 155 6.52 8.06 11.69
N THR A 156 6.63 7.09 12.57
CA THR A 156 7.89 6.79 13.30
C THR A 156 8.11 5.29 13.39
N GLY A 157 9.28 4.85 12.94
CA GLY A 157 9.70 3.45 12.99
C GLY A 157 8.92 2.52 12.08
N GLY A 158 9.24 1.23 12.15
CA GLY A 158 8.69 0.20 11.30
C GLY A 158 9.41 0.04 9.96
N THR A 159 8.92 -0.89 9.17
CA THR A 159 9.49 -1.26 7.85
C THR A 159 8.42 -1.34 6.78
N ILE A 160 8.76 -0.86 5.59
CA ILE A 160 8.02 -1.08 4.34
C ILE A 160 8.72 -2.20 3.59
N LYS A 161 8.04 -3.33 3.39
CA LYS A 161 8.53 -4.46 2.60
C LYS A 161 7.72 -4.59 1.32
N VAL A 162 8.43 -4.78 0.21
CA VAL A 162 7.83 -5.02 -1.11
C VAL A 162 8.19 -6.41 -1.58
N TYR A 163 7.18 -7.15 -2.01
CA TYR A 163 7.31 -8.50 -2.56
C TYR A 163 6.69 -8.55 -3.95
N GLY A 164 7.31 -9.30 -4.86
CA GLY A 164 6.74 -9.69 -6.14
C GLY A 164 6.02 -11.05 -6.01
N TYR A 165 4.88 -11.20 -6.68
CA TYR A 165 4.22 -12.48 -6.86
C TYR A 165 4.91 -13.25 -8.00
N LYS A 166 5.32 -14.50 -7.71
CA LYS A 166 5.91 -15.40 -8.69
C LYS A 166 4.82 -16.21 -9.40
#